data_5bc3d158791186cb5fc8dfd49a25240d
#
_entry.id   5bc3d158791186cb5fc8dfd49a25240d
#
_cell.length_a   1.000
_cell.length_b   1.000
_cell.length_c   1.000
_cell.angle_alpha   90.00
_cell.angle_beta   90.00
_cell.angle_gamma   90.00
#
_symmetry.space_group_name_H-M   'P 1'
#
loop_
_entity.id
_entity.type
_entity.pdbx_description
1 polymer ?
#
loop_
_entity_poly.entity_id
_entity_poly.type
_entity_poly.pdbx_seq_one_letter_code
_entity_poly.pdbx_strand_id
1 'polypeptide(L)'
;MTFLLALFVTLAATPAPAARSARAATATPAPTASHARPPVPVAPARPVRLARASADSIAKAILKDRTDTEAWLKSSATSYLATVQRRDFDDKTTLIVGRDPACDVRIDDPEVAPRHVSVTVRGDSFVVHALDDTAHFRVKDALMREATLAPSGIGIGRFGLRLSHQRYPAIIVFDPRSPHFAAYHGLRYYPPDLSWRYVLPLTPNLSPDTVIILSTRGNQRRAVRVGWFDFLARGVRCRLEATRLLEPGVGEQDFSVFFRDATTGRQTYGVGRYVEPEHLADGRYVLDFNLAYNPACAVSEHYNCPIPTRANTLRVALRAGEMDAHYH
;
A
#
# COMPACT_ATOMS: atom_id res chain seq x y z
N MET A 1 -12.13 10.95 -8.68
CA MET A 1 -11.29 10.19 -9.63
C MET A 1 -9.97 9.93 -8.93
N THR A 2 -9.94 8.93 -8.10
CA THR A 2 -8.77 8.65 -7.27
C THR A 2 -8.19 7.32 -7.75
N PHE A 3 -7.26 7.43 -8.71
CA PHE A 3 -6.37 6.32 -9.02
C PHE A 3 -5.54 6.01 -7.80
N LEU A 4 -5.62 4.82 -7.26
CA LEU A 4 -4.58 4.26 -6.40
C LEU A 4 -3.35 3.97 -7.25
N LEU A 5 -2.75 5.03 -7.77
CA LEU A 5 -1.36 5.00 -8.18
C LEU A 5 -0.57 4.83 -6.90
N ALA A 6 0.19 3.76 -6.80
CA ALA A 6 1.24 3.65 -5.79
C ALA A 6 2.01 4.97 -5.80
N LEU A 7 1.90 5.72 -4.73
CA LEU A 7 2.30 7.10 -4.54
C LEU A 7 3.76 7.32 -4.98
N PHE A 8 3.98 7.96 -6.13
CA PHE A 8 5.23 8.61 -6.46
C PHE A 8 5.23 9.98 -5.78
N VAL A 9 5.72 10.04 -4.54
CA VAL A 9 5.95 11.31 -3.86
C VAL A 9 7.19 11.96 -4.47
N THR A 10 6.99 13.01 -5.23
CA THR A 10 8.05 13.96 -5.61
C THR A 10 8.30 14.89 -4.44
N LEU A 11 9.33 14.64 -3.64
CA LEU A 11 9.84 15.61 -2.68
C LEU A 11 10.80 16.56 -3.39
N ALA A 12 10.42 17.84 -3.47
CA ALA A 12 11.32 18.94 -3.75
C ALA A 12 12.13 19.24 -2.49
N ALA A 13 13.46 19.20 -2.59
CA ALA A 13 14.37 19.57 -1.51
C ALA A 13 14.37 21.08 -1.31
N THR A 14 14.01 21.54 -0.10
CA THR A 14 14.29 22.90 0.39
C THR A 14 15.49 22.87 1.34
N PRO A 15 16.40 23.86 1.30
CA PRO A 15 17.59 23.88 2.14
C PRO A 15 17.27 24.27 3.58
N ALA A 16 18.00 23.67 4.53
CA ALA A 16 17.88 23.90 5.97
C ALA A 16 18.46 25.28 6.37
N PRO A 17 17.84 25.97 7.34
CA PRO A 17 18.46 27.16 7.97
C PRO A 17 19.34 26.77 9.16
N ALA A 18 20.41 27.53 9.32
CA ALA A 18 21.49 27.39 10.28
C ALA A 18 21.05 27.44 11.75
N ALA A 19 21.76 26.69 12.58
CA ALA A 19 21.61 26.61 14.03
C ALA A 19 21.85 27.97 14.73
N ARG A 20 20.94 28.36 15.61
CA ARG A 20 21.16 29.40 16.63
C ARG A 20 21.14 28.78 18.02
N SER A 21 22.16 29.13 18.76
CA SER A 21 22.46 28.84 20.17
C SER A 21 21.26 28.99 21.11
N ALA A 22 21.01 27.95 21.92
CA ALA A 22 20.00 27.93 22.96
C ALA A 22 20.50 28.62 24.23
N ARG A 23 19.76 29.63 24.68
CA ARG A 23 19.88 30.25 26.03
C ARG A 23 18.91 29.52 26.94
N ALA A 24 19.40 29.11 28.12
CA ALA A 24 18.61 28.45 29.14
C ALA A 24 17.44 29.32 29.59
N ALA A 25 16.23 28.75 29.58
CA ALA A 25 15.04 29.34 30.15
C ALA A 25 14.54 28.48 31.32
N THR A 26 14.27 29.18 32.42
CA THR A 26 13.78 28.70 33.70
C THR A 26 12.45 27.93 33.57
N ALA A 27 12.35 26.80 34.26
CA ALA A 27 11.18 25.93 34.29
C ALA A 27 9.96 26.61 34.94
N THR A 28 8.88 26.71 34.19
CA THR A 28 7.54 27.02 34.68
C THR A 28 6.82 25.74 35.08
N PRO A 29 6.06 25.63 36.18
CA PRO A 29 5.37 24.43 36.57
C PRO A 29 4.29 24.04 35.54
N ALA A 30 4.19 22.75 35.26
CA ALA A 30 3.24 22.16 34.34
C ALA A 30 1.78 22.44 34.76
N PRO A 31 0.88 22.72 33.82
CA PRO A 31 -0.54 22.82 34.12
C PRO A 31 -1.10 21.43 34.47
N THR A 32 -1.87 21.39 35.56
CA THR A 32 -2.64 20.23 36.03
C THR A 32 -3.44 19.61 34.88
N ALA A 33 -3.32 18.28 34.71
CA ALA A 33 -4.05 17.50 33.73
C ALA A 33 -5.56 17.75 33.88
N SER A 34 -6.13 18.44 32.90
CA SER A 34 -7.57 18.50 32.68
C SER A 34 -8.04 17.09 32.34
N HIS A 35 -8.90 16.49 33.18
CA HIS A 35 -9.60 15.24 32.86
C HIS A 35 -10.46 15.46 31.63
N ALA A 36 -9.92 15.12 30.46
CA ALA A 36 -10.68 15.10 29.21
C ALA A 36 -11.87 14.15 29.40
N ARG A 37 -13.06 14.69 29.24
CA ARG A 37 -14.31 13.93 29.28
C ARG A 37 -14.20 12.79 28.26
N PRO A 38 -14.54 11.52 28.62
CA PRO A 38 -14.47 10.43 27.66
C PRO A 38 -15.31 10.76 26.43
N PRO A 39 -14.85 10.44 25.21
CA PRO A 39 -15.57 10.78 23.98
C PRO A 39 -16.96 10.14 24.02
N VAL A 40 -17.98 10.98 23.75
CA VAL A 40 -19.37 10.55 23.65
C VAL A 40 -19.43 9.45 22.57
N PRO A 41 -20.06 8.28 22.83
CA PRO A 41 -20.16 7.24 21.83
C PRO A 41 -20.89 7.79 20.59
N VAL A 42 -20.19 7.89 19.47
CA VAL A 42 -20.79 8.29 18.20
C VAL A 42 -21.74 7.17 17.76
N ALA A 43 -22.97 7.54 17.38
CA ALA A 43 -23.92 6.56 16.85
C ALA A 43 -23.33 5.93 15.56
N PRO A 44 -23.44 4.59 15.40
CA PRO A 44 -22.88 3.93 14.22
C PRO A 44 -23.55 4.43 12.94
N ALA A 45 -22.75 4.79 11.94
CA ALA A 45 -23.23 5.31 10.68
C ALA A 45 -24.05 4.27 9.91
N ARG A 46 -25.07 4.75 9.19
CA ARG A 46 -25.86 3.96 8.25
C ARG A 46 -25.46 4.30 6.82
N PRO A 47 -25.73 3.41 5.83
CA PRO A 47 -25.54 3.77 4.43
C PRO A 47 -26.28 5.05 4.07
N VAL A 48 -25.67 5.90 3.25
CA VAL A 48 -26.27 7.17 2.83
C VAL A 48 -27.36 6.90 1.80
N ARG A 49 -28.55 7.45 2.02
CA ARG A 49 -29.59 7.49 0.98
C ARG A 49 -29.22 8.59 -0.02
N LEU A 50 -29.05 8.20 -1.27
CA LEU A 50 -28.67 9.08 -2.37
C LEU A 50 -29.86 9.34 -3.28
N ALA A 51 -29.91 10.52 -3.90
CA ALA A 51 -30.80 10.76 -5.04
C ALA A 51 -30.40 9.82 -6.20
N ARG A 52 -31.38 9.40 -7.04
CA ARG A 52 -31.13 8.43 -8.11
C ARG A 52 -30.01 8.83 -9.05
N ALA A 53 -29.97 10.10 -9.50
CA ALA A 53 -28.90 10.60 -10.38
C ALA A 53 -27.50 10.50 -9.74
N SER A 54 -27.38 10.79 -8.44
CA SER A 54 -26.13 10.65 -7.70
C SER A 54 -25.75 9.17 -7.52
N ALA A 55 -26.71 8.29 -7.28
CA ALA A 55 -26.48 6.86 -7.18
C ALA A 55 -25.98 6.27 -8.49
N ASP A 56 -26.58 6.65 -9.61
CA ASP A 56 -26.18 6.20 -10.97
C ASP A 56 -24.77 6.70 -11.30
N SER A 57 -24.43 7.95 -10.94
CA SER A 57 -23.08 8.50 -11.12
C SER A 57 -22.02 7.74 -10.33
N ILE A 58 -22.29 7.44 -9.06
CA ILE A 58 -21.38 6.67 -8.20
C ILE A 58 -21.21 5.24 -8.73
N ALA A 59 -22.29 4.57 -9.13
CA ALA A 59 -22.20 3.24 -9.71
C ALA A 59 -21.36 3.22 -10.98
N LYS A 60 -21.49 4.24 -11.86
CA LYS A 60 -20.63 4.40 -13.05
C LYS A 60 -19.17 4.61 -12.67
N ALA A 61 -18.88 5.41 -11.63
CA ALA A 61 -17.52 5.64 -11.15
C ALA A 61 -16.87 4.35 -10.63
N ILE A 62 -17.62 3.53 -9.88
CA ILE A 62 -17.17 2.20 -9.43
C ILE A 62 -16.84 1.29 -10.61
N LEU A 63 -17.70 1.23 -11.62
CA LEU A 63 -17.46 0.41 -12.82
C LEU A 63 -16.27 0.91 -13.62
N LYS A 64 -16.08 2.22 -13.69
CA LYS A 64 -14.90 2.82 -14.34
C LYS A 64 -13.62 2.47 -13.60
N ASP A 65 -13.58 2.58 -12.29
CA ASP A 65 -12.45 2.22 -11.46
C ASP A 65 -12.01 0.77 -11.69
N ARG A 66 -12.96 -0.16 -11.77
CA ARG A 66 -12.72 -1.58 -12.08
C ARG A 66 -12.12 -1.76 -13.47
N THR A 67 -12.66 -1.05 -14.47
CA THR A 67 -12.13 -1.07 -15.85
C THR A 67 -10.71 -0.52 -15.91
N ASP A 68 -10.44 0.58 -15.20
CA ASP A 68 -9.13 1.20 -15.13
C ASP A 68 -8.10 0.27 -14.43
N THR A 69 -8.52 -0.41 -13.35
CA THR A 69 -7.70 -1.42 -12.65
C THR A 69 -7.35 -2.59 -13.56
N GLU A 70 -8.33 -3.14 -14.28
CA GLU A 70 -8.12 -4.19 -15.26
C GLU A 70 -7.16 -3.76 -16.38
N ALA A 71 -7.34 -2.56 -16.92
CA ALA A 71 -6.47 -1.99 -17.94
C ALA A 71 -5.03 -1.83 -17.44
N TRP A 72 -4.87 -1.31 -16.21
CA TRP A 72 -3.56 -1.17 -15.58
C TRP A 72 -2.88 -2.52 -15.37
N LEU A 73 -3.59 -3.53 -14.87
CA LEU A 73 -3.05 -4.88 -14.70
C LEU A 73 -2.54 -5.45 -16.03
N LYS A 74 -3.29 -5.30 -17.11
CA LYS A 74 -2.99 -5.88 -18.44
C LYS A 74 -1.89 -5.15 -19.20
N SER A 75 -1.65 -3.87 -18.94
CA SER A 75 -0.79 -3.05 -19.78
C SER A 75 0.41 -2.42 -19.09
N SER A 76 0.36 -2.25 -17.75
CA SER A 76 1.45 -1.57 -17.05
C SER A 76 2.67 -2.46 -16.86
N ALA A 77 3.84 -1.97 -17.28
CA ALA A 77 5.13 -2.62 -17.06
C ALA A 77 5.50 -2.76 -15.56
N THR A 78 4.72 -2.16 -14.67
CA THR A 78 4.90 -2.23 -13.20
C THR A 78 3.69 -2.79 -12.48
N SER A 79 2.75 -3.40 -13.23
CA SER A 79 1.60 -4.08 -12.64
C SER A 79 2.02 -5.34 -11.89
N TYR A 80 1.10 -5.90 -11.13
CA TYR A 80 1.37 -7.16 -10.40
C TYR A 80 1.69 -8.32 -11.35
N LEU A 81 1.14 -8.32 -12.56
CA LEU A 81 1.39 -9.33 -13.60
C LEU A 81 2.79 -9.20 -14.21
N ALA A 82 3.37 -8.01 -14.20
CA ALA A 82 4.73 -7.80 -14.68
C ALA A 82 5.80 -8.35 -13.71
N THR A 83 5.42 -8.66 -12.48
CA THR A 83 6.37 -9.11 -11.46
C THR A 83 6.86 -10.54 -11.74
N VAL A 84 8.17 -10.71 -11.85
CA VAL A 84 8.80 -12.01 -12.19
C VAL A 84 9.74 -12.54 -11.12
N GLN A 85 10.21 -11.68 -10.21
CA GLN A 85 11.14 -12.08 -9.17
C GLN A 85 11.06 -11.12 -7.98
N ARG A 86 11.32 -11.65 -6.79
CA ARG A 86 11.62 -10.89 -5.58
C ARG A 86 12.85 -11.45 -4.90
N ARG A 87 13.77 -10.58 -4.47
CA ARG A 87 14.89 -10.92 -3.61
C ARG A 87 14.89 -10.03 -2.38
N ASP A 88 14.71 -10.63 -1.21
CA ASP A 88 14.85 -9.94 0.06
C ASP A 88 16.35 -9.80 0.39
N PHE A 89 16.72 -8.73 1.10
CA PHE A 89 18.12 -8.52 1.52
C PHE A 89 18.53 -9.48 2.63
N ASP A 90 17.58 -9.91 3.45
CA ASP A 90 17.83 -10.75 4.65
C ASP A 90 18.93 -10.13 5.52
N ASP A 91 20.04 -10.84 5.76
CA ASP A 91 21.19 -10.36 6.54
C ASP A 91 22.21 -9.57 5.68
N LYS A 92 21.98 -9.46 4.37
CA LYS A 92 22.84 -8.70 3.47
C LYS A 92 22.52 -7.22 3.50
N THR A 93 23.52 -6.40 3.43
CA THR A 93 23.37 -4.94 3.22
C THR A 93 23.40 -4.56 1.75
N THR A 94 23.96 -5.42 0.89
CA THR A 94 24.13 -5.18 -0.55
C THR A 94 23.72 -6.41 -1.34
N LEU A 95 22.95 -6.18 -2.41
CA LEU A 95 22.64 -7.19 -3.43
C LEU A 95 23.23 -6.77 -4.76
N ILE A 96 23.76 -7.75 -5.50
CA ILE A 96 24.25 -7.57 -6.88
C ILE A 96 23.16 -8.03 -7.85
N VAL A 97 22.85 -7.17 -8.81
CA VAL A 97 21.92 -7.43 -9.91
C VAL A 97 22.74 -7.57 -11.20
N GLY A 98 22.47 -8.61 -11.96
CA GLY A 98 23.16 -8.83 -13.23
C GLY A 98 22.75 -10.12 -13.91
N ARG A 99 23.36 -10.42 -15.07
CA ARG A 99 23.08 -11.62 -15.84
C ARG A 99 23.86 -12.84 -15.34
N ASP A 100 25.00 -12.62 -14.65
CA ASP A 100 25.82 -13.71 -14.13
C ASP A 100 25.03 -14.58 -13.14
N PRO A 101 25.12 -15.91 -13.21
CA PRO A 101 24.50 -16.83 -12.25
C PRO A 101 24.91 -16.57 -10.79
N ALA A 102 26.07 -15.96 -10.54
CA ALA A 102 26.54 -15.62 -9.20
C ALA A 102 25.88 -14.34 -8.62
N CYS A 103 25.08 -13.60 -9.39
CA CYS A 103 24.36 -12.43 -8.90
C CYS A 103 23.22 -12.83 -7.94
N ASP A 104 22.97 -12.00 -6.93
CA ASP A 104 21.87 -12.17 -5.98
C ASP A 104 20.49 -12.06 -6.66
N VAL A 105 20.39 -11.15 -7.63
CA VAL A 105 19.25 -10.96 -8.52
C VAL A 105 19.73 -11.23 -9.94
N ARG A 106 19.45 -12.42 -10.44
CA ARG A 106 19.82 -12.80 -11.81
C ARG A 106 18.73 -12.38 -12.79
N ILE A 107 19.12 -11.61 -13.80
CA ILE A 107 18.27 -11.27 -14.95
C ILE A 107 18.96 -11.78 -16.21
N ASP A 108 18.53 -12.92 -16.70
CA ASP A 108 19.13 -13.62 -17.85
C ASP A 108 18.67 -12.98 -19.16
N ASP A 109 19.25 -11.82 -19.47
CA ASP A 109 18.92 -11.03 -20.65
C ASP A 109 20.17 -10.33 -21.20
N PRO A 110 20.40 -10.31 -22.52
CA PRO A 110 21.59 -9.70 -23.13
C PRO A 110 21.70 -8.19 -22.89
N GLU A 111 20.60 -7.47 -22.60
CA GLU A 111 20.64 -6.05 -22.25
C GLU A 111 21.16 -5.79 -20.83
N VAL A 112 21.37 -6.84 -20.03
CA VAL A 112 21.86 -6.75 -18.65
C VAL A 112 23.31 -7.21 -18.62
N ALA A 113 24.23 -6.35 -18.11
CA ALA A 113 25.64 -6.72 -17.95
C ALA A 113 25.81 -7.91 -16.97
N PRO A 114 26.91 -8.69 -17.04
CA PRO A 114 27.15 -9.81 -16.13
C PRO A 114 26.98 -9.40 -14.66
N ARG A 115 27.56 -8.25 -14.26
CA ARG A 115 27.32 -7.60 -12.97
C ARG A 115 26.93 -6.16 -13.25
N HIS A 116 25.64 -5.86 -13.26
CA HIS A 116 25.11 -4.60 -13.78
C HIS A 116 25.13 -3.50 -12.73
N VAL A 117 24.49 -3.74 -11.58
CA VAL A 117 24.49 -2.79 -10.45
C VAL A 117 24.65 -3.51 -9.12
N SER A 118 25.20 -2.78 -8.14
CA SER A 118 25.03 -3.06 -6.72
C SER A 118 23.91 -2.18 -6.17
N VAL A 119 23.10 -2.75 -5.27
CA VAL A 119 22.07 -2.03 -4.51
C VAL A 119 22.39 -2.22 -3.04
N THR A 120 22.70 -1.14 -2.35
CA THR A 120 23.07 -1.14 -0.91
C THR A 120 22.00 -0.42 -0.11
N VAL A 121 21.50 -1.06 0.95
CA VAL A 121 20.60 -0.42 1.92
C VAL A 121 21.39 0.50 2.85
N ARG A 122 20.97 1.76 2.97
CA ARG A 122 21.57 2.73 3.88
C ARG A 122 20.46 3.48 4.64
N GLY A 123 20.19 3.05 5.85
CA GLY A 123 19.03 3.54 6.61
C GLY A 123 17.72 3.29 5.86
N ASP A 124 16.95 4.33 5.62
CA ASP A 124 15.67 4.26 4.91
C ASP A 124 15.83 4.46 3.37
N SER A 125 17.07 4.44 2.86
CA SER A 125 17.41 4.70 1.45
C SER A 125 18.19 3.55 0.83
N PHE A 126 18.32 3.59 -0.49
CA PHE A 126 19.12 2.69 -1.29
C PHE A 126 20.18 3.46 -2.05
N VAL A 127 21.43 2.99 -1.98
CA VAL A 127 22.51 3.45 -2.84
C VAL A 127 22.66 2.45 -3.98
N VAL A 128 22.50 2.92 -5.20
CA VAL A 128 22.64 2.13 -6.43
C VAL A 128 23.91 2.57 -7.15
N HIS A 129 24.74 1.61 -7.52
CA HIS A 129 26.01 1.88 -8.21
C HIS A 129 26.21 0.90 -9.37
N ALA A 130 26.51 1.41 -10.57
CA ALA A 130 26.81 0.61 -11.76
C ALA A 130 28.19 -0.04 -11.61
N LEU A 131 28.29 -1.33 -11.85
CA LEU A 131 29.52 -2.13 -11.62
C LEU A 131 30.34 -2.39 -12.89
N ASP A 132 29.79 -2.09 -14.05
CA ASP A 132 30.44 -2.22 -15.35
C ASP A 132 30.55 -0.85 -16.00
N ASP A 133 31.63 -0.55 -16.73
CA ASP A 133 31.87 0.76 -17.32
C ASP A 133 30.79 1.17 -18.33
N THR A 134 30.17 0.21 -18.97
CA THR A 134 29.06 0.42 -19.92
C THR A 134 27.69 0.34 -19.29
N ALA A 135 27.58 -0.17 -18.05
CA ALA A 135 26.32 -0.33 -17.35
C ALA A 135 25.75 1.00 -16.87
N HIS A 136 24.45 1.18 -17.07
CA HIS A 136 23.69 2.31 -16.61
C HIS A 136 22.32 1.84 -16.13
N PHE A 137 21.71 2.60 -15.25
CA PHE A 137 20.31 2.41 -14.86
C PHE A 137 19.53 3.71 -15.02
N ARG A 138 18.25 3.61 -15.25
CA ARG A 138 17.36 4.77 -15.36
C ARG A 138 16.69 5.05 -14.01
N VAL A 139 16.67 6.32 -13.65
CA VAL A 139 15.82 6.85 -12.59
C VAL A 139 14.87 7.84 -13.25
N LYS A 140 13.59 7.49 -13.35
CA LYS A 140 12.64 8.15 -14.26
C LYS A 140 13.23 8.12 -15.69
N ASP A 141 13.50 9.29 -16.29
CA ASP A 141 14.03 9.42 -17.65
C ASP A 141 15.56 9.63 -17.70
N ALA A 142 16.24 9.76 -16.55
CA ALA A 142 17.67 10.02 -16.49
C ALA A 142 18.46 8.72 -16.43
N LEU A 143 19.48 8.59 -17.30
CA LEU A 143 20.52 7.55 -17.20
C LEU A 143 21.54 7.94 -16.15
N MET A 144 21.83 7.02 -15.24
CA MET A 144 22.72 7.23 -14.10
C MET A 144 23.68 6.06 -13.93
N ARG A 145 24.82 6.33 -13.30
CA ARG A 145 25.78 5.31 -12.86
C ARG A 145 25.82 5.17 -11.34
N GLU A 146 25.35 6.20 -10.62
CA GLU A 146 25.23 6.20 -9.18
C GLU A 146 24.02 7.04 -8.76
N ALA A 147 23.28 6.60 -7.75
CA ALA A 147 22.20 7.35 -7.13
C ALA A 147 21.95 6.89 -5.70
N THR A 148 21.56 7.84 -4.84
CA THR A 148 20.93 7.55 -3.53
C THR A 148 19.45 7.85 -3.63
N LEU A 149 18.62 6.85 -3.38
CA LEU A 149 17.18 6.88 -3.64
C LEU A 149 16.38 6.50 -2.39
N ALA A 150 15.32 7.22 -2.11
CA ALA A 150 14.24 6.69 -1.26
C ALA A 150 13.63 5.44 -1.92
N PRO A 151 12.79 4.65 -1.21
CA PRO A 151 12.04 3.55 -1.82
C PRO A 151 11.35 3.99 -3.12
N SER A 152 11.76 3.42 -4.25
CA SER A 152 11.37 3.86 -5.60
C SER A 152 11.63 2.78 -6.64
N GLY A 153 11.56 3.12 -7.92
CA GLY A 153 11.90 2.25 -9.04
C GLY A 153 13.10 2.73 -9.83
N ILE A 154 13.89 1.78 -10.33
CA ILE A 154 14.93 2.00 -11.35
C ILE A 154 14.67 1.10 -12.56
N GLY A 155 15.23 1.45 -13.71
CA GLY A 155 15.14 0.66 -14.95
C GLY A 155 16.50 0.14 -15.40
N ILE A 156 16.57 -1.13 -15.84
CA ILE A 156 17.72 -1.77 -16.46
C ILE A 156 17.25 -2.48 -17.71
N GLY A 157 17.71 -2.06 -18.90
CA GLY A 157 17.14 -2.55 -20.16
C GLY A 157 15.64 -2.34 -20.19
N ARG A 158 14.87 -3.39 -20.49
CA ARG A 158 13.40 -3.38 -20.41
C ARG A 158 12.85 -3.60 -18.99
N PHE A 159 13.68 -4.07 -18.06
CA PHE A 159 13.25 -4.45 -16.72
C PHE A 159 13.09 -3.24 -15.80
N GLY A 160 12.02 -3.26 -14.99
CA GLY A 160 11.86 -2.39 -13.84
C GLY A 160 12.32 -3.10 -12.56
N LEU A 161 13.01 -2.39 -11.68
CA LEU A 161 13.36 -2.89 -10.35
C LEU A 161 12.76 -1.96 -9.31
N ARG A 162 11.85 -2.47 -8.50
CA ARG A 162 11.33 -1.74 -7.34
C ARG A 162 12.23 -1.97 -6.13
N LEU A 163 12.77 -0.89 -5.60
CA LEU A 163 13.53 -0.86 -4.35
C LEU A 163 12.52 -0.68 -3.22
N SER A 164 12.08 -1.79 -2.63
CA SER A 164 11.04 -1.82 -1.61
C SER A 164 11.66 -1.79 -0.22
N HIS A 165 11.17 -0.91 0.65
CA HIS A 165 11.65 -0.79 2.02
C HIS A 165 10.51 -0.79 3.03
N GLN A 166 9.99 -1.98 3.32
CA GLN A 166 8.90 -2.19 4.30
C GLN A 166 9.46 -2.54 5.68
N ARG A 167 10.59 -1.93 6.10
CA ARG A 167 11.49 -2.38 7.18
C ARG A 167 12.10 -3.77 6.93
N TYR A 168 11.77 -4.38 5.82
CA TYR A 168 12.30 -5.61 5.26
C TYR A 168 12.66 -5.34 3.80
N PRO A 169 13.89 -4.81 3.54
CA PRO A 169 14.28 -4.37 2.21
C PRO A 169 14.26 -5.51 1.21
N ALA A 170 13.83 -5.22 -0.01
CA ALA A 170 13.78 -6.17 -1.11
C ALA A 170 13.89 -5.49 -2.46
N ILE A 171 14.41 -6.21 -3.46
CA ILE A 171 14.31 -5.87 -4.86
C ILE A 171 13.21 -6.70 -5.48
N ILE A 172 12.25 -6.05 -6.16
CA ILE A 172 11.19 -6.70 -6.93
C ILE A 172 11.43 -6.38 -8.39
N VAL A 173 11.54 -7.42 -9.22
CA VAL A 173 11.82 -7.29 -10.66
C VAL A 173 10.52 -7.39 -11.45
N PHE A 174 10.34 -6.46 -12.38
CA PHE A 174 9.25 -6.41 -13.34
C PHE A 174 9.80 -6.66 -14.75
N ASP A 175 9.13 -7.52 -15.49
CA ASP A 175 9.35 -7.72 -16.93
C ASP A 175 8.06 -7.41 -17.69
N PRO A 176 8.01 -6.42 -18.59
CA PRO A 176 6.84 -6.16 -19.42
C PRO A 176 6.48 -7.32 -20.36
N ARG A 177 7.35 -8.33 -20.47
CA ARG A 177 7.12 -9.59 -21.21
C ARG A 177 6.82 -10.78 -20.28
N SER A 178 6.43 -10.51 -19.03
CA SER A 178 6.10 -11.55 -18.06
C SER A 178 5.04 -12.53 -18.61
N PRO A 179 5.22 -13.84 -18.42
CA PRO A 179 4.23 -14.84 -18.84
C PRO A 179 2.90 -14.71 -18.08
N HIS A 180 2.88 -14.03 -16.93
CA HIS A 180 1.67 -13.83 -16.15
C HIS A 180 0.61 -13.00 -16.90
N PHE A 181 1.02 -12.14 -17.84
CA PHE A 181 0.06 -11.41 -18.69
C PHE A 181 -0.78 -12.37 -19.54
N ALA A 182 -0.18 -13.43 -20.08
CA ALA A 182 -0.90 -14.44 -20.86
C ALA A 182 -1.79 -15.36 -20.02
N ALA A 183 -1.41 -15.59 -18.76
CA ALA A 183 -2.17 -16.39 -17.80
C ALA A 183 -3.32 -15.60 -17.12
N TYR A 184 -3.38 -14.29 -17.34
CA TYR A 184 -4.38 -13.44 -16.68
C TYR A 184 -5.79 -13.68 -17.23
N HIS A 185 -6.72 -14.04 -16.36
CA HIS A 185 -8.11 -14.36 -16.70
C HIS A 185 -9.14 -13.39 -16.10
N GLY A 186 -8.68 -12.22 -15.61
CA GLY A 186 -9.52 -11.13 -15.12
C GLY A 186 -9.73 -11.13 -13.61
N LEU A 187 -10.16 -9.99 -13.07
CA LEU A 187 -10.63 -9.87 -11.70
C LEU A 187 -12.13 -10.16 -11.63
N ARG A 188 -12.59 -10.56 -10.48
CA ARG A 188 -14.00 -10.85 -10.21
C ARG A 188 -14.54 -9.88 -9.18
N TYR A 189 -15.75 -9.39 -9.38
CA TYR A 189 -16.38 -8.41 -8.50
C TYR A 189 -17.81 -8.77 -8.18
N TYR A 190 -18.28 -8.39 -6.98
CA TYR A 190 -19.72 -8.32 -6.72
C TYR A 190 -20.34 -7.18 -7.54
N PRO A 191 -21.62 -7.27 -7.93
CA PRO A 191 -22.33 -6.11 -8.48
C PRO A 191 -22.24 -4.90 -7.54
N PRO A 192 -22.15 -3.65 -8.05
CA PRO A 192 -22.20 -2.46 -7.20
C PRO A 192 -23.47 -2.45 -6.33
N ASP A 193 -23.30 -2.30 -5.02
CA ASP A 193 -24.38 -2.15 -4.06
C ASP A 193 -24.05 -0.98 -3.12
N LEU A 194 -24.69 0.17 -3.34
CA LEU A 194 -24.43 1.39 -2.59
C LEU A 194 -24.89 1.31 -1.12
N SER A 195 -25.60 0.25 -0.71
CA SER A 195 -25.85 -0.03 0.70
C SER A 195 -24.58 -0.40 1.48
N TRP A 196 -23.45 -0.60 0.79
CA TRP A 196 -22.13 -0.81 1.35
C TRP A 196 -21.23 0.42 1.27
N ARG A 197 -21.80 1.60 0.97
CA ARG A 197 -21.10 2.88 0.97
C ARG A 197 -21.56 3.72 2.17
N TYR A 198 -20.60 4.17 2.96
CA TYR A 198 -20.83 4.94 4.19
C TYR A 198 -20.13 6.28 4.11
N VAL A 199 -20.74 7.33 4.68
CA VAL A 199 -20.11 8.61 4.99
C VAL A 199 -20.13 8.76 6.49
N LEU A 200 -18.96 8.75 7.14
CA LEU A 200 -18.86 8.64 8.59
C LEU A 200 -17.61 9.34 9.13
N PRO A 201 -17.63 9.80 10.39
CA PRO A 201 -16.43 10.29 11.03
C PRO A 201 -15.47 9.14 11.36
N LEU A 202 -14.18 9.43 11.39
CA LEU A 202 -13.19 8.61 12.07
C LEU A 202 -13.27 8.94 13.57
N THR A 203 -13.49 7.96 14.43
CA THR A 203 -13.29 8.12 15.88
C THR A 203 -11.78 8.05 16.13
N PRO A 204 -11.11 9.17 16.49
CA PRO A 204 -9.66 9.18 16.60
C PRO A 204 -9.18 8.36 17.79
N ASN A 205 -8.01 7.75 17.67
CA ASN A 205 -7.29 7.19 18.80
C ASN A 205 -6.53 8.32 19.51
N LEU A 206 -7.01 8.74 20.67
CA LEU A 206 -6.42 9.85 21.43
C LEU A 206 -5.07 9.48 22.08
N SER A 207 -4.75 8.19 22.16
CA SER A 207 -3.47 7.68 22.64
C SER A 207 -2.94 6.67 21.62
N PRO A 208 -2.42 7.14 20.47
CA PRO A 208 -1.97 6.25 19.39
C PRO A 208 -0.94 5.26 19.89
N ASP A 209 -1.26 3.98 19.78
CA ASP A 209 -0.40 2.86 20.13
C ASP A 209 0.20 2.23 18.87
N THR A 210 1.42 1.73 19.00
CA THR A 210 2.04 0.91 17.97
C THR A 210 1.52 -0.51 18.07
N VAL A 211 1.00 -1.02 16.96
CA VAL A 211 0.54 -2.41 16.81
C VAL A 211 1.44 -3.15 15.82
N ILE A 212 1.51 -4.48 15.99
CA ILE A 212 2.20 -5.36 15.06
C ILE A 212 1.18 -5.95 14.10
N ILE A 213 1.43 -5.82 12.82
CA ILE A 213 0.66 -6.43 11.74
C ILE A 213 1.54 -7.47 11.05
N LEU A 214 1.13 -8.73 11.07
CA LEU A 214 1.78 -9.77 10.28
C LEU A 214 1.57 -9.51 8.79
N SER A 215 2.50 -9.95 7.98
CA SER A 215 2.38 -9.92 6.53
C SER A 215 2.57 -11.30 5.92
N THR A 216 2.15 -11.45 4.66
CA THR A 216 2.05 -12.74 3.96
C THR A 216 3.39 -13.48 3.83
N ARG A 217 4.52 -12.79 3.98
CA ARG A 217 5.86 -13.38 4.00
C ARG A 217 6.41 -13.60 5.42
N GLY A 218 5.55 -13.56 6.44
CA GLY A 218 5.93 -13.81 7.84
C GLY A 218 6.55 -12.62 8.57
N ASN A 219 6.75 -11.48 7.90
CA ASN A 219 7.34 -10.31 8.52
C ASN A 219 6.36 -9.62 9.50
N GLN A 220 6.89 -9.08 10.59
CA GLN A 220 6.15 -8.30 11.58
C GLN A 220 6.30 -6.80 11.27
N ARG A 221 5.26 -6.20 10.72
CA ARG A 221 5.25 -4.78 10.35
C ARG A 221 4.69 -3.95 11.50
N ARG A 222 5.32 -2.82 11.78
CA ARG A 222 4.83 -1.87 12.79
C ARG A 222 3.82 -0.91 12.14
N ALA A 223 2.74 -0.66 12.86
CA ALA A 223 1.71 0.29 12.43
C ALA A 223 1.21 1.11 13.63
N VAL A 224 0.61 2.26 13.35
CA VAL A 224 -0.13 3.05 14.33
C VAL A 224 -1.61 2.86 14.07
N ARG A 225 -2.38 2.55 15.11
CA ARG A 225 -3.85 2.62 15.07
C ARG A 225 -4.26 4.08 15.17
N VAL A 226 -4.73 4.66 14.04
CA VAL A 226 -5.09 6.08 13.98
C VAL A 226 -6.50 6.33 14.50
N GLY A 227 -7.38 5.33 14.46
CA GLY A 227 -8.76 5.44 14.93
C GLY A 227 -9.63 4.29 14.46
N TRP A 228 -10.95 4.51 14.55
CA TRP A 228 -11.96 3.51 14.22
C TRP A 228 -13.09 4.08 13.40
N PHE A 229 -13.63 3.27 12.51
CA PHE A 229 -14.89 3.49 11.80
C PHE A 229 -16.00 2.62 12.40
N ASP A 230 -17.07 3.25 12.89
CA ASP A 230 -18.23 2.60 13.46
C ASP A 230 -19.41 2.70 12.50
N PHE A 231 -20.01 1.57 12.09
CA PHE A 231 -21.13 1.54 11.16
C PHE A 231 -22.10 0.38 11.41
N LEU A 232 -23.29 0.46 10.80
CA LEU A 232 -24.29 -0.61 10.81
C LEU A 232 -24.30 -1.31 9.45
N ALA A 233 -23.93 -2.59 9.43
CA ALA A 233 -23.99 -3.44 8.24
C ALA A 233 -25.09 -4.49 8.42
N ARG A 234 -26.14 -4.41 7.61
CA ARG A 234 -27.31 -5.33 7.69
C ARG A 234 -27.88 -5.45 9.12
N GLY A 235 -27.93 -4.36 9.87
CA GLY A 235 -28.42 -4.32 11.25
C GLY A 235 -27.39 -4.71 12.32
N VAL A 236 -26.22 -5.19 11.95
CA VAL A 236 -25.13 -5.55 12.87
C VAL A 236 -24.20 -4.37 13.08
N ARG A 237 -23.85 -4.06 14.33
CA ARG A 237 -22.83 -3.07 14.64
C ARG A 237 -21.46 -3.60 14.25
N CYS A 238 -20.76 -2.84 13.43
CA CYS A 238 -19.41 -3.12 12.94
C CYS A 238 -18.47 -2.00 13.35
N ARG A 239 -17.24 -2.37 13.65
CA ARG A 239 -16.13 -1.45 13.89
C ARG A 239 -14.91 -1.95 13.14
N LEU A 240 -14.19 -1.06 12.47
CA LEU A 240 -12.93 -1.34 11.80
C LEU A 240 -11.87 -0.33 12.24
N GLU A 241 -10.68 -0.83 12.53
CA GLU A 241 -9.49 -0.03 12.82
C GLU A 241 -8.92 0.52 11.52
N ALA A 242 -8.61 1.81 11.52
CA ALA A 242 -7.79 2.45 10.52
C ALA A 242 -6.34 2.45 10.99
N THR A 243 -5.42 1.96 10.18
CA THR A 243 -4.02 1.77 10.55
C THR A 243 -3.08 2.41 9.54
N ARG A 244 -2.04 3.08 10.04
CA ARG A 244 -0.94 3.63 9.27
C ARG A 244 0.32 2.80 9.50
N LEU A 245 0.90 2.27 8.44
CA LEU A 245 2.16 1.54 8.51
C LEU A 245 3.32 2.49 8.80
N LEU A 246 4.25 2.09 9.68
CA LEU A 246 5.44 2.86 10.03
C LEU A 246 6.61 2.45 9.13
N GLU A 247 6.51 2.82 7.87
CA GLU A 247 7.45 2.45 6.82
C GLU A 247 7.97 3.68 6.08
N PRO A 248 9.19 3.62 5.53
CA PRO A 248 9.71 4.70 4.68
C PRO A 248 8.76 5.01 3.52
N GLY A 249 8.45 6.29 3.35
CA GLY A 249 7.56 6.77 2.29
C GLY A 249 6.06 6.79 2.64
N VAL A 250 5.66 6.30 3.83
CA VAL A 250 4.27 6.41 4.32
C VAL A 250 4.08 7.72 5.07
N GLY A 251 3.20 8.58 4.58
CA GLY A 251 2.86 9.86 5.16
C GLY A 251 1.96 9.74 6.41
N GLU A 252 1.83 10.84 7.15
CA GLU A 252 1.02 10.86 8.38
C GLU A 252 -0.47 10.65 8.13
N GLN A 253 -0.95 11.02 6.95
CA GLN A 253 -2.35 10.89 6.54
C GLN A 253 -2.63 9.61 5.75
N ASP A 254 -1.60 8.81 5.46
CA ASP A 254 -1.72 7.58 4.68
C ASP A 254 -2.09 6.41 5.59
N PHE A 255 -3.37 6.17 5.74
CA PHE A 255 -3.87 5.02 6.49
C PHE A 255 -4.90 4.24 5.69
N SER A 256 -4.95 2.94 5.94
CA SER A 256 -5.82 1.99 5.25
C SER A 256 -6.66 1.20 6.24
N VAL A 257 -7.70 0.58 5.75
CA VAL A 257 -8.49 -0.41 6.49
C VAL A 257 -8.27 -1.78 5.86
N PHE A 258 -7.47 -2.61 6.53
CA PHE A 258 -7.30 -4.03 6.19
C PHE A 258 -8.34 -4.84 6.94
N PHE A 259 -9.18 -5.62 6.26
CA PHE A 259 -10.29 -6.30 6.93
C PHE A 259 -10.55 -7.71 6.40
N ARG A 260 -11.20 -8.51 7.24
CA ARG A 260 -11.82 -9.78 6.91
C ARG A 260 -13.30 -9.71 7.21
N ASP A 261 -14.08 -10.56 6.57
CA ASP A 261 -15.52 -10.69 6.79
C ASP A 261 -15.98 -12.14 6.59
N ALA A 262 -17.26 -12.41 6.72
CA ALA A 262 -17.79 -13.77 6.61
C ALA A 262 -17.68 -14.37 5.18
N THR A 263 -17.25 -13.61 4.17
CA THR A 263 -16.96 -14.11 2.81
C THR A 263 -15.51 -14.53 2.62
N THR A 264 -14.60 -14.11 3.52
CA THR A 264 -13.14 -14.32 3.42
C THR A 264 -12.80 -15.82 3.41
N GLY A 265 -11.97 -16.23 2.42
CA GLY A 265 -11.59 -17.62 2.21
C GLY A 265 -12.68 -18.52 1.62
N ARG A 266 -13.81 -17.93 1.18
CA ARG A 266 -14.91 -18.64 0.52
C ARG A 266 -15.32 -17.99 -0.79
N GLN A 267 -15.60 -16.71 -0.79
CA GLN A 267 -16.02 -15.89 -1.94
C GLN A 267 -15.04 -14.77 -2.22
N THR A 268 -14.27 -14.34 -1.20
CA THR A 268 -13.23 -13.33 -1.28
C THR A 268 -11.91 -13.92 -0.80
N TYR A 269 -10.81 -13.28 -1.18
CA TYR A 269 -9.46 -13.77 -0.97
C TYR A 269 -9.17 -14.10 0.50
N GLY A 270 -8.46 -15.21 0.75
CA GLY A 270 -8.26 -15.79 2.08
C GLY A 270 -7.43 -14.94 3.04
N VAL A 271 -6.56 -14.06 2.55
CA VAL A 271 -5.84 -13.10 3.41
C VAL A 271 -6.78 -12.02 3.94
N GLY A 272 -7.79 -11.61 3.18
CA GLY A 272 -8.68 -10.50 3.42
C GLY A 272 -8.60 -9.46 2.31
N ARG A 273 -9.26 -8.32 2.50
CA ARG A 273 -9.33 -7.22 1.55
C ARG A 273 -8.94 -5.90 2.20
N TYR A 274 -8.66 -4.92 1.37
CA TYR A 274 -8.32 -3.57 1.78
C TYR A 274 -9.33 -2.57 1.24
N VAL A 275 -9.54 -1.48 1.96
CA VAL A 275 -10.31 -0.33 1.49
C VAL A 275 -9.64 0.94 1.98
N GLU A 276 -9.53 1.92 1.09
CA GLU A 276 -8.95 3.22 1.39
C GLU A 276 -10.07 4.21 1.68
N PRO A 277 -10.14 4.76 2.91
CA PRO A 277 -11.11 5.79 3.24
C PRO A 277 -10.79 7.10 2.54
N GLU A 278 -11.75 7.65 1.78
CA GLU A 278 -11.60 8.96 1.14
C GLU A 278 -11.96 10.08 2.12
N HIS A 279 -11.03 10.99 2.39
CA HIS A 279 -11.25 12.15 3.26
C HIS A 279 -12.10 13.22 2.57
N LEU A 280 -13.14 13.69 3.24
CA LEU A 280 -14.02 14.77 2.76
C LEU A 280 -13.64 16.10 3.39
N ALA A 281 -13.97 17.21 2.72
CA ALA A 281 -13.68 18.56 3.18
C ALA A 281 -14.31 18.93 4.54
N ASP A 282 -15.35 18.22 4.95
CA ASP A 282 -16.03 18.40 6.25
C ASP A 282 -15.43 17.54 7.39
N GLY A 283 -14.31 16.87 7.14
CA GLY A 283 -13.61 16.03 8.11
C GLY A 283 -14.17 14.61 8.27
N ARG A 284 -15.21 14.26 7.51
CA ARG A 284 -15.71 12.89 7.44
C ARG A 284 -14.95 12.09 6.38
N TYR A 285 -15.25 10.81 6.31
CA TYR A 285 -14.67 9.88 5.34
C TYR A 285 -15.75 9.14 4.58
N VAL A 286 -15.49 8.88 3.31
CA VAL A 286 -16.24 7.89 2.55
C VAL A 286 -15.54 6.55 2.74
N LEU A 287 -16.25 5.57 3.30
CA LEU A 287 -15.84 4.18 3.37
C LEU A 287 -16.73 3.40 2.40
N ASP A 288 -16.22 3.18 1.18
CA ASP A 288 -16.97 2.51 0.11
C ASP A 288 -16.43 1.10 -0.14
N PHE A 289 -17.11 0.10 0.39
CA PHE A 289 -16.70 -1.28 0.22
C PHE A 289 -16.90 -1.82 -1.21
N ASN A 290 -17.58 -1.09 -2.10
CA ASN A 290 -17.61 -1.44 -3.52
C ASN A 290 -16.24 -1.26 -4.19
N LEU A 291 -15.35 -0.48 -3.57
CA LEU A 291 -13.96 -0.26 -3.94
C LEU A 291 -12.99 -1.14 -3.12
N ALA A 292 -13.50 -2.06 -2.29
CA ALA A 292 -12.63 -2.98 -1.57
C ALA A 292 -11.94 -3.93 -2.56
N TYR A 293 -10.62 -4.08 -2.39
CA TYR A 293 -9.75 -4.81 -3.31
C TYR A 293 -8.91 -5.86 -2.60
N ASN A 294 -8.47 -6.87 -3.34
CA ASN A 294 -7.52 -7.87 -2.86
C ASN A 294 -6.10 -7.29 -2.82
N PRO A 295 -5.28 -7.63 -1.80
CA PRO A 295 -3.88 -7.25 -1.78
C PRO A 295 -3.13 -7.83 -2.98
N ALA A 296 -2.02 -7.19 -3.38
CA ALA A 296 -1.19 -7.60 -4.51
C ALA A 296 -0.77 -9.08 -4.48
N CYS A 297 -0.62 -9.66 -3.27
CA CYS A 297 -0.31 -11.07 -3.10
C CYS A 297 -1.42 -12.03 -3.56
N ALA A 298 -2.63 -11.54 -3.85
CA ALA A 298 -3.67 -12.34 -4.49
C ALA A 298 -3.40 -12.59 -5.97
N VAL A 299 -2.52 -11.79 -6.59
CA VAL A 299 -2.16 -11.90 -8.01
C VAL A 299 -0.72 -12.39 -8.18
N SER A 300 0.18 -12.04 -7.25
CA SER A 300 1.61 -12.38 -7.34
C SER A 300 2.20 -12.64 -5.96
N GLU A 301 2.81 -13.81 -5.76
CA GLU A 301 3.49 -14.25 -4.52
C GLU A 301 4.68 -13.39 -4.11
N HIS A 302 5.16 -12.53 -5.01
CA HIS A 302 6.30 -11.65 -4.78
C HIS A 302 6.00 -10.47 -3.85
N TYR A 303 4.73 -10.29 -3.44
CA TYR A 303 4.33 -9.20 -2.57
C TYR A 303 4.25 -9.60 -1.10
N ASN A 304 4.61 -8.65 -0.22
CA ASN A 304 4.59 -8.79 1.23
C ASN A 304 3.44 -7.94 1.79
N CYS A 305 2.25 -8.52 1.86
CA CYS A 305 1.01 -7.80 2.13
C CYS A 305 0.60 -7.89 3.61
N PRO A 306 0.12 -6.79 4.24
CA PRO A 306 -0.43 -6.81 5.59
C PRO A 306 -1.59 -7.79 5.73
N ILE A 307 -1.59 -8.59 6.77
CA ILE A 307 -2.71 -9.48 7.11
C ILE A 307 -3.61 -8.74 8.09
N PRO A 308 -4.93 -8.62 7.81
CA PRO A 308 -5.86 -7.98 8.73
C PRO A 308 -5.81 -8.58 10.13
N THR A 309 -5.81 -7.73 11.17
CA THR A 309 -5.83 -8.17 12.55
C THR A 309 -7.16 -8.85 12.91
N ARG A 310 -7.18 -9.58 14.02
CA ARG A 310 -8.42 -10.19 14.52
C ARG A 310 -9.49 -9.13 14.83
N ALA A 311 -9.09 -7.94 15.27
CA ALA A 311 -10.01 -6.82 15.54
C ALA A 311 -10.72 -6.33 14.27
N ASN A 312 -10.09 -6.48 13.11
CA ASN A 312 -10.65 -6.12 11.80
C ASN A 312 -11.34 -7.31 11.09
N THR A 313 -11.95 -8.21 11.87
CA THR A 313 -12.74 -9.33 11.32
C THR A 313 -14.23 -9.11 11.59
N LEU A 314 -14.98 -8.82 10.54
CA LEU A 314 -16.42 -8.61 10.59
C LEU A 314 -17.19 -9.94 10.57
N ARG A 315 -18.27 -10.03 11.36
CA ARG A 315 -19.15 -11.22 11.39
C ARG A 315 -20.20 -11.21 10.27
N VAL A 316 -20.32 -10.14 9.51
CA VAL A 316 -21.25 -9.99 8.40
C VAL A 316 -20.60 -10.42 7.09
N ALA A 317 -21.39 -10.95 6.14
CA ALA A 317 -20.93 -11.23 4.79
C ALA A 317 -20.99 -9.94 3.95
N LEU A 318 -19.83 -9.33 3.71
CA LEU A 318 -19.72 -8.09 2.95
C LEU A 318 -19.56 -8.40 1.47
N ARG A 319 -20.72 -8.49 0.77
CA ARG A 319 -20.81 -8.81 -0.66
C ARG A 319 -20.74 -7.53 -1.50
N ALA A 320 -19.60 -6.88 -1.49
CA ALA A 320 -19.25 -5.72 -2.30
C ALA A 320 -17.75 -5.75 -2.60
N GLY A 321 -17.29 -5.06 -3.65
CA GLY A 321 -15.89 -5.02 -4.04
C GLY A 321 -15.41 -6.28 -4.74
N GLU A 322 -14.12 -6.54 -4.64
CA GLU A 322 -13.42 -7.63 -5.34
C GLU A 322 -13.68 -8.98 -4.67
N MET A 323 -13.88 -9.99 -5.49
CA MET A 323 -13.97 -11.41 -5.11
C MET A 323 -12.64 -12.09 -5.29
N ASP A 324 -12.50 -13.33 -4.81
CA ASP A 324 -11.34 -14.15 -5.12
C ASP A 324 -11.36 -14.56 -6.59
N ALA A 325 -10.28 -14.26 -7.30
CA ALA A 325 -10.07 -14.67 -8.70
C ALA A 325 -9.28 -15.98 -8.83
N HIS A 326 -8.84 -16.56 -7.70
CA HIS A 326 -8.14 -17.86 -7.64
C HIS A 326 -6.90 -17.95 -8.52
N TYR A 327 -5.97 -16.98 -8.36
CA TYR A 327 -4.66 -17.03 -9.04
C TYR A 327 -3.65 -17.96 -8.34
N HIS A 328 -3.94 -18.40 -7.11
CA HIS A 328 -3.14 -19.34 -6.32
C HIS A 328 -4.02 -20.43 -5.73
#